data_1dacd64060ea2eac8782a3c69e35cb4f
#
_entry.id   1dacd64060ea2eac8782a3c69e35cb4f
#
_cell.length_a   1.000
_cell.length_b   1.000
_cell.length_c   1.000
_cell.angle_alpha   90.00
_cell.angle_beta   90.00
_cell.angle_gamma   90.00
#
_symmetry.space_group_name_H-M   'P 1'
#
loop_
_entity.id
_entity.type
_entity.pdbx_description
1 polymer ?
#
loop_
_entity_poly.entity_id
_entity_poly.type
_entity_poly.pdbx_seq_one_letter_code
_entity_poly.pdbx_strand_id
1 'polypeptide(L)'
;RNYSFLMRLFSINALMILLGIFLLYYQNYSTSELVNPSYTYSLLTLLLILPLILFGSTTPVIIDLLNRTEVKDSSIAGSVFSISTVGGIFFSLLTGYYLIDSYGISKTLLLGLILTLAFPLVYYFKQKNYVFIGFNALVLLIGLFFFTRSKLPTETDTFKTVHFSEGISGQLIVADFMENNAMHRVLLINRMGQTNLNLETNYSAWPYVNYLTSAASMFPEGSRTLVLGLGGGTVPIQIKHYLGHDVEAVELDERIIEISDAYFNNLNSRVKKTADDARRFVKSAVNKYDYIVLDIFNGEIMPSHGLSKEAFEDLKKILKPNGLIAINFNGFISGKEGLAGRSLMKTLKEAGFKVNAFDTGAGKEKENDRNIL
;
A
#
# COMPACT_ATOMS: atom_id res chain seq x y z
N ARG A 1 -44.69 -7.25 -0.16
CA ARG A 1 -44.22 -5.83 -0.29
C ARG A 1 -42.85 -5.60 0.32
N ASN A 2 -42.55 -6.19 1.47
CA ASN A 2 -41.28 -5.97 2.17
C ASN A 2 -40.08 -6.70 1.53
N TYR A 3 -40.25 -7.89 0.94
CA TYR A 3 -39.16 -8.53 0.17
C TYR A 3 -38.72 -7.68 -1.01
N SER A 4 -39.67 -7.01 -1.71
CA SER A 4 -39.33 -6.07 -2.81
C SER A 4 -38.54 -4.87 -2.29
N PHE A 5 -38.85 -4.39 -1.10
CA PHE A 5 -38.09 -3.31 -0.47
C PHE A 5 -36.65 -3.75 -0.13
N LEU A 6 -36.47 -4.92 0.48
CA LEU A 6 -35.14 -5.48 0.75
C LEU A 6 -34.32 -5.64 -0.54
N MET A 7 -34.93 -6.16 -1.60
CA MET A 7 -34.22 -6.32 -2.90
C MET A 7 -33.86 -4.98 -3.54
N ARG A 8 -34.65 -3.92 -3.33
CA ARG A 8 -34.28 -2.56 -3.75
C ARG A 8 -33.10 -2.02 -2.94
N LEU A 9 -33.03 -2.29 -1.64
CA LEU A 9 -31.85 -1.93 -0.82
C LEU A 9 -30.58 -2.59 -1.35
N PHE A 10 -30.64 -3.88 -1.71
CA PHE A 10 -29.48 -4.56 -2.32
C PHE A 10 -29.10 -3.91 -3.67
N SER A 11 -30.08 -3.56 -4.52
CA SER A 11 -29.80 -2.89 -5.79
C SER A 11 -29.15 -1.50 -5.59
N ILE A 12 -29.58 -0.75 -4.57
CA ILE A 12 -28.98 0.55 -4.22
C ILE A 12 -27.56 0.36 -3.66
N ASN A 13 -27.36 -0.64 -2.79
CA ASN A 13 -26.02 -0.97 -2.30
C ASN A 13 -25.06 -1.36 -3.43
N ALA A 14 -25.53 -2.10 -4.43
CA ALA A 14 -24.74 -2.43 -5.62
C ALA A 14 -24.30 -1.17 -6.40
N LEU A 15 -25.15 -0.12 -6.48
CA LEU A 15 -24.74 1.17 -7.05
C LEU A 15 -23.61 1.83 -6.28
N MET A 16 -23.58 1.69 -4.95
CA MET A 16 -22.51 2.23 -4.13
C MET A 16 -21.18 1.48 -4.38
N ILE A 17 -21.24 0.15 -4.53
CA ILE A 17 -20.05 -0.63 -4.90
C ILE A 17 -19.58 -0.26 -6.31
N LEU A 18 -20.50 -0.09 -7.27
CA LEU A 18 -20.19 0.39 -8.62
C LEU A 18 -19.51 1.76 -8.59
N LEU A 19 -19.97 2.67 -7.72
CA LEU A 19 -19.31 3.96 -7.53
C LEU A 19 -17.87 3.80 -7.03
N GLY A 20 -17.62 2.86 -6.11
CA GLY A 20 -16.26 2.50 -5.66
C GLY A 20 -15.38 2.03 -6.81
N ILE A 21 -15.89 1.14 -7.67
CA ILE A 21 -15.19 0.66 -8.87
C ILE A 21 -14.91 1.83 -9.84
N PHE A 22 -15.87 2.71 -10.03
CA PHE A 22 -15.72 3.90 -10.88
C PHE A 22 -14.65 4.86 -10.33
N LEU A 23 -14.61 5.07 -9.01
CA LEU A 23 -13.60 5.94 -8.38
C LEU A 23 -12.19 5.36 -8.52
N LEU A 24 -12.01 4.04 -8.39
CA LEU A 24 -10.73 3.39 -8.68
C LEU A 24 -10.35 3.57 -10.15
N TYR A 25 -11.29 3.42 -11.07
CA TYR A 25 -11.06 3.68 -12.49
C TYR A 25 -10.65 5.14 -12.72
N TYR A 26 -11.41 6.09 -12.18
CA TYR A 26 -11.13 7.52 -12.31
C TYR A 26 -9.77 7.91 -11.73
N GLN A 27 -9.44 7.39 -10.56
CA GLN A 27 -8.12 7.58 -9.95
C GLN A 27 -7.00 7.06 -10.84
N ASN A 28 -7.22 5.92 -11.53
CA ASN A 28 -6.24 5.35 -12.45
C ASN A 28 -6.12 6.13 -13.78
N TYR A 29 -7.15 6.85 -14.17
CA TYR A 29 -7.17 7.64 -15.40
C TYR A 29 -6.67 9.07 -15.22
N SER A 30 -6.90 9.67 -14.05
CA SER A 30 -6.53 11.06 -13.78
C SER A 30 -5.05 11.17 -13.43
N THR A 31 -4.24 11.66 -14.33
CA THR A 31 -2.81 12.00 -14.10
C THR A 31 -2.64 13.42 -13.55
N SER A 32 -3.72 14.16 -13.30
CA SER A 32 -3.63 15.57 -12.91
C SER A 32 -3.49 15.73 -11.40
N GLU A 33 -2.51 16.51 -10.99
CA GLU A 33 -2.27 17.04 -9.63
C GLU A 33 -3.40 17.94 -9.09
N LEU A 34 -4.54 18.01 -9.77
CA LEU A 34 -5.57 19.04 -9.61
C LEU A 34 -6.65 18.74 -8.56
N VAL A 35 -6.55 17.65 -7.82
CA VAL A 35 -7.55 17.37 -6.78
C VAL A 35 -6.99 17.80 -5.43
N ASN A 36 -7.51 18.91 -4.90
CA ASN A 36 -7.22 19.34 -3.54
C ASN A 36 -7.51 18.17 -2.57
N PRO A 37 -6.51 17.65 -1.85
CA PRO A 37 -6.65 16.45 -1.02
C PRO A 37 -7.81 16.54 -0.03
N SER A 38 -8.05 17.70 0.54
CA SER A 38 -9.12 17.92 1.54
C SER A 38 -10.52 17.68 0.97
N TYR A 39 -10.79 18.10 -0.26
CA TYR A 39 -12.09 17.84 -0.90
C TYR A 39 -12.26 16.37 -1.26
N THR A 40 -11.17 15.73 -1.72
CA THR A 40 -11.19 14.31 -2.06
C THR A 40 -11.49 13.45 -0.84
N TYR A 41 -10.82 13.69 0.28
CA TYR A 41 -11.07 12.95 1.53
C TYR A 41 -12.48 13.18 2.06
N SER A 42 -13.01 14.41 2.00
CA SER A 42 -14.37 14.72 2.44
C SER A 42 -15.41 14.01 1.59
N LEU A 43 -15.25 14.02 0.27
CA LEU A 43 -16.12 13.32 -0.67
C LEU A 43 -16.08 11.80 -0.46
N LEU A 44 -14.88 11.21 -0.34
CA LEU A 44 -14.70 9.80 -0.07
C LEU A 44 -15.35 9.38 1.25
N THR A 45 -15.22 10.19 2.31
CA THR A 45 -15.86 9.94 3.59
C THR A 45 -17.38 9.91 3.46
N LEU A 46 -17.95 10.90 2.77
CA LEU A 46 -19.40 10.95 2.51
C LEU A 46 -19.88 9.73 1.70
N LEU A 47 -19.12 9.34 0.68
CA LEU A 47 -19.40 8.18 -0.17
C LEU A 47 -19.27 6.84 0.57
N LEU A 48 -18.50 6.77 1.65
CA LEU A 48 -18.41 5.58 2.50
C LEU A 48 -19.54 5.51 3.55
N ILE A 49 -19.96 6.64 4.09
CA ILE A 49 -21.03 6.69 5.12
C ILE A 49 -22.36 6.17 4.55
N LEU A 50 -22.72 6.58 3.34
CA LEU A 50 -24.00 6.19 2.74
C LEU A 50 -24.15 4.67 2.53
N PRO A 51 -23.17 3.92 1.96
CA PRO A 51 -23.22 2.47 1.93
C PRO A 51 -23.34 1.83 3.32
N LEU A 52 -22.61 2.33 4.30
CA LEU A 52 -22.66 1.79 5.67
C LEU A 52 -24.06 1.91 6.27
N ILE A 53 -24.74 3.06 6.10
CA ILE A 53 -26.12 3.27 6.54
C ILE A 53 -27.07 2.32 5.80
N LEU A 54 -26.92 2.19 4.49
CA LEU A 54 -27.79 1.34 3.66
C LEU A 54 -27.61 -0.14 3.99
N PHE A 55 -26.37 -0.62 4.15
CA PHE A 55 -26.11 -1.99 4.58
C PHE A 55 -26.60 -2.24 6.01
N GLY A 56 -26.38 -1.29 6.93
CA GLY A 56 -26.86 -1.36 8.30
C GLY A 56 -28.39 -1.45 8.37
N SER A 57 -29.12 -0.80 7.45
CA SER A 57 -30.58 -0.84 7.40
C SER A 57 -31.15 -2.20 6.94
N THR A 58 -30.36 -3.08 6.34
CA THR A 58 -30.83 -4.40 5.91
C THR A 58 -31.20 -5.31 7.08
N THR A 59 -30.46 -5.26 8.18
CA THR A 59 -30.71 -6.06 9.38
C THR A 59 -32.09 -5.82 10.00
N PRO A 60 -32.52 -4.59 10.30
CA PRO A 60 -33.87 -4.33 10.79
C PRO A 60 -34.98 -4.78 9.82
N VAL A 61 -34.75 -4.62 8.50
CA VAL A 61 -35.73 -5.07 7.48
C VAL A 61 -35.87 -6.58 7.47
N ILE A 62 -34.78 -7.32 7.63
CA ILE A 62 -34.80 -8.79 7.72
C ILE A 62 -35.54 -9.22 8.97
N ILE A 63 -35.30 -8.60 10.13
CA ILE A 63 -36.00 -8.88 11.39
C ILE A 63 -37.50 -8.64 11.22
N ASP A 64 -37.92 -7.49 10.65
CA ASP A 64 -39.34 -7.23 10.39
C ASP A 64 -39.99 -8.27 9.47
N LEU A 65 -39.27 -8.69 8.42
CA LEU A 65 -39.74 -9.73 7.51
C LEU A 65 -39.96 -11.07 8.22
N LEU A 66 -39.01 -11.52 9.02
CA LEU A 66 -39.11 -12.79 9.75
C LEU A 66 -40.19 -12.74 10.83
N ASN A 67 -40.32 -11.66 11.56
CA ASN A 67 -41.38 -11.47 12.57
C ASN A 67 -42.81 -11.49 11.99
N ARG A 68 -42.97 -11.26 10.70
CA ARG A 68 -44.27 -11.32 10.01
C ARG A 68 -44.62 -12.71 9.50
N THR A 69 -43.62 -13.57 9.29
CA THR A 69 -43.81 -14.90 8.71
C THR A 69 -43.91 -16.01 9.76
N GLU A 70 -43.40 -15.76 10.97
CA GLU A 70 -43.38 -16.72 12.07
C GLU A 70 -44.09 -16.16 13.32
N VAL A 71 -44.39 -17.04 14.28
CA VAL A 71 -44.89 -16.61 15.57
C VAL A 71 -43.93 -15.64 16.20
N LYS A 72 -44.42 -14.48 16.70
CA LYS A 72 -43.57 -13.45 17.32
C LYS A 72 -42.65 -14.06 18.38
N ASP A 73 -41.42 -14.33 17.99
CA ASP A 73 -40.38 -14.85 18.87
C ASP A 73 -39.29 -13.78 19.04
N SER A 74 -39.06 -13.38 20.29
CA SER A 74 -37.99 -12.43 20.64
C SER A 74 -36.59 -12.96 20.29
N SER A 75 -36.44 -14.26 20.06
CA SER A 75 -35.18 -14.90 19.66
C SER A 75 -34.76 -14.56 18.23
N ILE A 76 -35.70 -14.17 17.34
CA ILE A 76 -35.43 -13.86 15.93
C ILE A 76 -34.43 -12.72 15.81
N ALA A 77 -34.65 -11.63 16.54
CA ALA A 77 -33.74 -10.47 16.51
C ALA A 77 -32.31 -10.87 16.96
N GLY A 78 -32.23 -11.64 18.07
CA GLY A 78 -30.95 -12.14 18.58
C GLY A 78 -30.21 -13.03 17.56
N SER A 79 -30.94 -13.94 16.91
CA SER A 79 -30.38 -14.83 15.90
C SER A 79 -29.87 -14.06 14.67
N VAL A 80 -30.65 -13.10 14.16
CA VAL A 80 -30.25 -12.28 13.00
C VAL A 80 -29.02 -11.44 13.34
N PHE A 81 -28.99 -10.80 14.52
CA PHE A 81 -27.81 -10.05 14.95
C PHE A 81 -26.57 -10.94 15.13
N SER A 82 -26.72 -12.13 15.73
CA SER A 82 -25.62 -13.06 15.93
C SER A 82 -25.05 -13.53 14.59
N ILE A 83 -25.90 -13.97 13.66
CA ILE A 83 -25.47 -14.40 12.32
C ILE A 83 -24.81 -13.23 11.56
N SER A 84 -25.39 -12.03 11.62
CA SER A 84 -24.83 -10.83 10.98
C SER A 84 -23.46 -10.47 11.53
N THR A 85 -23.28 -10.55 12.86
CA THR A 85 -22.01 -10.24 13.53
C THR A 85 -20.93 -11.28 13.17
N VAL A 86 -21.26 -12.57 13.30
CA VAL A 86 -20.32 -13.66 12.95
C VAL A 86 -19.94 -13.59 11.46
N GLY A 87 -20.93 -13.39 10.59
CA GLY A 87 -20.69 -13.20 9.15
C GLY A 87 -19.84 -11.98 8.87
N GLY A 88 -20.11 -10.86 9.52
CA GLY A 88 -19.33 -9.63 9.37
C GLY A 88 -17.87 -9.82 9.77
N ILE A 89 -17.59 -10.44 10.92
CA ILE A 89 -16.22 -10.76 11.36
C ILE A 89 -15.54 -11.70 10.35
N PHE A 90 -16.19 -12.80 9.97
CA PHE A 90 -15.63 -13.77 9.04
C PHE A 90 -15.29 -13.15 7.69
N PHE A 91 -16.23 -12.44 7.06
CA PHE A 91 -16.00 -11.82 5.76
C PHE A 91 -15.03 -10.64 5.83
N SER A 92 -14.96 -9.92 6.93
CA SER A 92 -13.96 -8.86 7.14
C SER A 92 -12.53 -9.44 7.15
N LEU A 93 -12.32 -10.52 7.91
CA LEU A 93 -11.03 -11.21 7.95
C LEU A 93 -10.70 -11.86 6.59
N LEU A 94 -11.66 -12.54 5.98
CA LEU A 94 -11.49 -13.16 4.66
C LEU A 94 -11.10 -12.12 3.60
N THR A 95 -11.77 -10.97 3.61
CA THR A 95 -11.49 -9.88 2.67
C THR A 95 -10.12 -9.26 2.91
N GLY A 96 -9.79 -8.92 4.16
CA GLY A 96 -8.54 -8.23 4.50
C GLY A 96 -7.30 -9.12 4.35
N TYR A 97 -7.37 -10.37 4.78
CA TYR A 97 -6.20 -11.26 4.80
C TYR A 97 -6.08 -12.19 3.59
N TYR A 98 -7.15 -12.40 2.84
CA TYR A 98 -7.11 -13.35 1.73
C TYR A 98 -7.54 -12.73 0.40
N LEU A 99 -8.74 -12.12 0.31
CA LEU A 99 -9.24 -11.67 -0.99
C LEU A 99 -8.42 -10.50 -1.56
N ILE A 100 -8.11 -9.50 -0.72
CA ILE A 100 -7.34 -8.34 -1.18
C ILE A 100 -5.90 -8.75 -1.49
N ASP A 101 -5.30 -9.59 -0.67
CA ASP A 101 -3.93 -10.07 -0.88
C ASP A 101 -3.81 -10.92 -2.16
N SER A 102 -4.71 -11.91 -2.34
CA SER A 102 -4.64 -12.85 -3.46
C SER A 102 -5.17 -12.29 -4.78
N TYR A 103 -6.18 -11.41 -4.75
CA TYR A 103 -6.89 -10.95 -5.94
C TYR A 103 -6.82 -9.44 -6.20
N GLY A 104 -6.40 -8.66 -5.22
CA GLY A 104 -6.38 -7.20 -5.27
C GLY A 104 -7.73 -6.55 -4.96
N ILE A 105 -7.72 -5.23 -4.82
CA ILE A 105 -8.90 -4.43 -4.44
C ILE A 105 -9.96 -4.46 -5.55
N SER A 106 -9.54 -4.29 -6.79
CA SER A 106 -10.45 -4.20 -7.95
C SER A 106 -11.28 -5.47 -8.15
N LYS A 107 -10.66 -6.65 -8.09
CA LYS A 107 -11.36 -7.94 -8.21
C LYS A 107 -12.25 -8.21 -6.99
N THR A 108 -11.80 -7.84 -5.81
CA THR A 108 -12.57 -8.00 -4.56
C THR A 108 -13.84 -7.15 -4.58
N LEU A 109 -13.77 -5.92 -5.07
CA LEU A 109 -14.96 -5.06 -5.25
C LEU A 109 -15.91 -5.61 -6.31
N LEU A 110 -15.39 -6.12 -7.42
CA LEU A 110 -16.21 -6.76 -8.45
C LEU A 110 -16.93 -8.01 -7.90
N LEU A 111 -16.25 -8.83 -7.12
CA LEU A 111 -16.87 -9.97 -6.42
C LEU A 111 -17.99 -9.49 -5.48
N GLY A 112 -17.76 -8.45 -4.70
CA GLY A 112 -18.77 -7.82 -3.85
C GLY A 112 -19.98 -7.32 -4.62
N LEU A 113 -19.77 -6.70 -5.78
CA LEU A 113 -20.83 -6.26 -6.69
C LEU A 113 -21.67 -7.45 -7.19
N ILE A 114 -21.02 -8.51 -7.66
CA ILE A 114 -21.68 -9.73 -8.17
C ILE A 114 -22.53 -10.36 -7.05
N LEU A 115 -21.97 -10.57 -5.87
CA LEU A 115 -22.66 -11.17 -4.74
C LEU A 115 -23.86 -10.32 -4.29
N THR A 116 -23.72 -9.01 -4.26
CA THR A 116 -24.81 -8.08 -3.88
C THR A 116 -25.93 -8.09 -4.90
N LEU A 117 -25.63 -8.19 -6.19
CA LEU A 117 -26.62 -8.23 -7.29
C LEU A 117 -27.27 -9.60 -7.46
N ALA A 118 -26.66 -10.69 -6.98
CA ALA A 118 -27.21 -12.03 -7.15
C ALA A 118 -28.62 -12.17 -6.53
N PHE A 119 -28.83 -11.59 -5.34
CA PHE A 119 -30.12 -11.68 -4.64
C PHE A 119 -31.25 -10.94 -5.39
N PRO A 120 -31.13 -9.65 -5.76
CA PRO A 120 -32.19 -8.98 -6.51
C PRO A 120 -32.40 -9.56 -7.90
N LEU A 121 -31.36 -10.00 -8.60
CA LEU A 121 -31.51 -10.63 -9.91
C LEU A 121 -32.35 -11.90 -9.84
N VAL A 122 -32.05 -12.82 -8.91
CA VAL A 122 -32.84 -14.06 -8.73
C VAL A 122 -34.28 -13.75 -8.33
N TYR A 123 -34.49 -12.80 -7.41
CA TYR A 123 -35.81 -12.41 -6.97
C TYR A 123 -36.65 -11.83 -8.11
N TYR A 124 -36.14 -10.83 -8.84
CA TYR A 124 -36.87 -10.17 -9.92
C TYR A 124 -37.06 -11.08 -11.14
N PHE A 125 -36.15 -12.05 -11.37
CA PHE A 125 -36.34 -13.07 -12.38
C PHE A 125 -37.57 -13.96 -12.08
N LYS A 126 -37.70 -14.43 -10.83
CA LYS A 126 -38.86 -15.20 -10.36
C LYS A 126 -40.17 -14.40 -10.45
N GLN A 127 -40.10 -13.10 -10.23
CA GLN A 127 -41.27 -12.19 -10.32
C GLN A 127 -41.57 -11.73 -11.74
N LYS A 128 -40.77 -12.12 -12.75
CA LYS A 128 -40.86 -11.67 -14.15
C LYS A 128 -40.84 -10.15 -14.29
N ASN A 129 -40.13 -9.45 -13.40
CA ASN A 129 -40.04 -8.00 -13.43
C ASN A 129 -38.83 -7.57 -14.27
N TYR A 130 -39.02 -7.53 -15.60
CA TYR A 130 -37.97 -7.27 -16.57
C TYR A 130 -37.31 -5.90 -16.41
N VAL A 131 -38.00 -4.87 -15.88
CA VAL A 131 -37.45 -3.55 -15.65
C VAL A 131 -36.33 -3.61 -14.60
N PHE A 132 -36.58 -4.24 -13.45
CA PHE A 132 -35.57 -4.37 -12.41
C PHE A 132 -34.47 -5.37 -12.79
N ILE A 133 -34.76 -6.42 -13.58
CA ILE A 133 -33.73 -7.31 -14.14
C ILE A 133 -32.80 -6.49 -15.03
N GLY A 134 -33.34 -5.71 -15.97
CA GLY A 134 -32.55 -4.85 -16.86
C GLY A 134 -31.70 -3.82 -16.11
N PHE A 135 -32.28 -3.18 -15.08
CA PHE A 135 -31.55 -2.26 -14.23
C PHE A 135 -30.32 -2.92 -13.52
N ASN A 136 -30.53 -4.06 -12.84
CA ASN A 136 -29.44 -4.74 -12.14
C ASN A 136 -28.40 -5.31 -13.10
N ALA A 137 -28.83 -5.80 -14.26
CA ALA A 137 -27.92 -6.26 -15.33
C ALA A 137 -27.08 -5.10 -15.88
N LEU A 138 -27.70 -3.92 -16.08
CA LEU A 138 -26.97 -2.72 -16.51
C LEU A 138 -25.92 -2.29 -15.48
N VAL A 139 -26.26 -2.29 -14.19
CA VAL A 139 -25.30 -2.00 -13.11
C VAL A 139 -24.11 -2.96 -13.15
N LEU A 140 -24.35 -4.25 -13.35
CA LEU A 140 -23.28 -5.25 -13.50
C LEU A 140 -22.43 -5.00 -14.74
N LEU A 141 -23.04 -4.72 -15.90
CA LEU A 141 -22.31 -4.44 -17.13
C LEU A 141 -21.44 -3.18 -17.03
N ILE A 142 -21.94 -2.13 -16.40
CA ILE A 142 -21.16 -0.92 -16.15
C ILE A 142 -20.00 -1.22 -15.20
N GLY A 143 -20.23 -2.02 -14.15
CA GLY A 143 -19.17 -2.44 -13.23
C GLY A 143 -18.07 -3.24 -13.95
N LEU A 144 -18.44 -4.18 -14.79
CA LEU A 144 -17.51 -4.94 -15.63
C LEU A 144 -16.76 -4.05 -16.63
N PHE A 145 -17.43 -3.07 -17.22
CA PHE A 145 -16.79 -2.11 -18.12
C PHE A 145 -15.70 -1.31 -17.42
N PHE A 146 -16.01 -0.68 -16.29
CA PHE A 146 -15.00 0.06 -15.52
C PHE A 146 -13.90 -0.83 -14.98
N PHE A 147 -14.25 -2.03 -14.49
CA PHE A 147 -13.26 -3.00 -14.06
C PHE A 147 -12.25 -3.37 -15.16
N THR A 148 -12.70 -3.60 -16.38
CA THR A 148 -11.79 -3.94 -17.50
C THR A 148 -10.91 -2.78 -17.93
N ARG A 149 -11.33 -1.54 -17.67
CA ARG A 149 -10.63 -0.31 -18.02
C ARG A 149 -9.75 0.24 -16.90
N SER A 150 -9.92 -0.24 -15.66
CA SER A 150 -9.21 0.30 -14.48
C SER A 150 -7.76 -0.16 -14.34
N LYS A 151 -7.26 -1.01 -15.21
CA LYS A 151 -6.05 -1.80 -14.97
C LYS A 151 -4.73 -1.08 -15.18
N LEU A 152 -4.66 0.03 -15.93
CA LEU A 152 -3.38 0.67 -16.24
C LEU A 152 -3.51 2.19 -16.32
N PRO A 153 -2.52 2.96 -15.83
CA PRO A 153 -2.40 4.37 -16.17
C PRO A 153 -2.35 4.55 -17.69
N THR A 154 -2.90 5.65 -18.19
CA THR A 154 -2.90 5.96 -19.61
C THR A 154 -1.46 6.04 -20.10
N GLU A 155 -1.09 5.19 -21.07
CA GLU A 155 0.19 5.28 -21.74
C GLU A 155 0.22 6.54 -22.64
N THR A 156 1.35 7.23 -22.59
CA THR A 156 1.66 8.37 -23.45
C THR A 156 3.00 8.11 -24.14
N ASP A 157 3.38 8.94 -25.11
CA ASP A 157 4.68 8.81 -25.78
C ASP A 157 5.87 8.93 -24.82
N THR A 158 5.65 9.57 -23.67
CA THR A 158 6.69 9.81 -22.66
C THR A 158 6.54 8.96 -21.39
N PHE A 159 5.45 8.18 -21.25
CA PHE A 159 5.19 7.35 -20.07
C PHE A 159 4.59 6.01 -20.50
N LYS A 160 5.23 4.92 -20.10
CA LYS A 160 4.80 3.54 -20.41
C LYS A 160 4.76 2.69 -19.17
N THR A 161 3.61 2.09 -18.88
CA THR A 161 3.48 1.11 -17.81
C THR A 161 4.08 -0.23 -18.22
N VAL A 162 5.02 -0.74 -17.43
CA VAL A 162 5.74 -1.99 -17.67
C VAL A 162 5.15 -3.12 -16.83
N HIS A 163 4.70 -2.81 -15.60
CA HIS A 163 4.10 -3.78 -14.68
C HIS A 163 3.01 -3.13 -13.84
N PHE A 164 1.97 -3.91 -13.55
CA PHE A 164 0.90 -3.53 -12.64
C PHE A 164 0.42 -4.74 -11.83
N SER A 165 0.37 -4.59 -10.52
CA SER A 165 -0.23 -5.58 -9.63
C SER A 165 -0.94 -4.90 -8.45
N GLU A 166 -1.91 -5.60 -7.86
CA GLU A 166 -2.65 -5.15 -6.67
C GLU A 166 -2.55 -6.20 -5.57
N GLY A 167 -2.54 -5.77 -4.33
CA GLY A 167 -2.52 -6.65 -3.15
C GLY A 167 -2.60 -5.86 -1.86
N ILE A 168 -2.15 -6.46 -0.75
CA ILE A 168 -2.30 -5.87 0.59
C ILE A 168 -1.55 -4.55 0.76
N SER A 169 -0.39 -4.39 0.13
CA SER A 169 0.37 -3.12 0.13
C SER A 169 -0.21 -2.07 -0.83
N GLY A 170 -1.30 -2.41 -1.52
CA GLY A 170 -1.95 -1.56 -2.51
C GLY A 170 -1.54 -1.87 -3.94
N GLN A 171 -1.59 -0.84 -4.80
CA GLN A 171 -1.22 -0.93 -6.21
C GLN A 171 0.30 -0.75 -6.36
N LEU A 172 0.94 -1.70 -7.05
CA LEU A 172 2.34 -1.63 -7.46
C LEU A 172 2.39 -1.37 -8.96
N ILE A 173 3.06 -0.31 -9.36
CA ILE A 173 3.22 0.09 -10.76
C ILE A 173 4.70 0.24 -11.05
N VAL A 174 5.19 -0.42 -12.11
CA VAL A 174 6.48 -0.11 -12.71
C VAL A 174 6.22 0.61 -14.02
N ALA A 175 6.82 1.76 -14.20
CA ALA A 175 6.67 2.53 -15.41
C ALA A 175 8.01 3.09 -15.88
N ASP A 176 8.15 3.19 -17.19
CA ASP A 176 9.25 3.87 -17.86
C ASP A 176 8.78 5.25 -18.32
N PHE A 177 9.58 6.26 -18.10
CA PHE A 177 9.29 7.62 -18.54
C PHE A 177 10.56 8.39 -18.94
N MET A 178 10.37 9.39 -19.81
CA MET A 178 11.45 10.23 -20.27
C MET A 178 11.57 11.48 -19.38
N GLU A 179 12.72 11.69 -18.77
CA GLU A 179 13.03 12.87 -17.98
C GLU A 179 14.44 13.39 -18.35
N ASN A 180 14.57 14.69 -18.68
CA ASN A 180 15.84 15.33 -19.06
C ASN A 180 16.61 14.58 -20.15
N ASN A 181 15.91 14.08 -21.17
CA ASN A 181 16.45 13.27 -22.28
C ASN A 181 17.07 11.93 -21.85
N ALA A 182 16.77 11.42 -20.67
CA ALA A 182 17.16 10.09 -20.21
C ALA A 182 15.93 9.25 -19.89
N MET A 183 16.03 7.94 -20.15
CA MET A 183 14.96 7.00 -19.80
C MET A 183 15.09 6.61 -18.33
N HIS A 184 14.01 6.80 -17.59
CA HIS A 184 13.90 6.47 -16.18
C HIS A 184 12.88 5.35 -15.97
N ARG A 185 13.14 4.47 -15.00
CA ARG A 185 12.19 3.49 -14.50
C ARG A 185 11.82 3.81 -13.06
N VAL A 186 10.51 3.91 -12.81
CA VAL A 186 9.98 4.22 -11.49
C VAL A 186 9.18 3.02 -10.95
N LEU A 187 9.35 2.75 -9.65
CA LEU A 187 8.43 1.94 -8.87
C LEU A 187 7.52 2.89 -8.09
N LEU A 188 6.21 2.73 -8.27
CA LEU A 188 5.19 3.46 -7.53
C LEU A 188 4.39 2.49 -6.67
N ILE A 189 4.18 2.84 -5.41
CA ILE A 189 3.23 2.18 -4.50
C ILE A 189 2.10 3.16 -4.24
N ASN A 190 0.87 2.79 -4.61
CA ASN A 190 -0.29 3.68 -4.52
C ASN A 190 -0.01 5.06 -5.19
N ARG A 191 0.71 5.05 -6.32
CA ARG A 191 1.18 6.22 -7.10
C ARG A 191 2.23 7.09 -6.42
N MET A 192 2.71 6.72 -5.25
CA MET A 192 3.84 7.36 -4.61
C MET A 192 5.15 6.72 -5.06
N GLY A 193 6.11 7.53 -5.49
CA GLY A 193 7.41 7.06 -5.91
C GLY A 193 8.17 6.38 -4.77
N GLN A 194 8.64 5.17 -5.03
CA GLN A 194 9.49 4.40 -4.11
C GLN A 194 10.89 4.19 -4.66
N THR A 195 11.05 4.26 -5.97
CA THR A 195 12.34 4.13 -6.64
C THR A 195 12.30 4.87 -7.96
N ASN A 196 13.37 5.56 -8.31
CA ASN A 196 13.58 6.18 -9.62
C ASN A 196 14.99 5.83 -10.10
N LEU A 197 15.06 4.96 -11.10
CA LEU A 197 16.30 4.47 -11.69
C LEU A 197 16.51 5.06 -13.07
N ASN A 198 17.63 5.72 -13.31
CA ASN A 198 18.07 6.06 -14.65
C ASN A 198 18.56 4.82 -15.35
N LEU A 199 17.93 4.44 -16.47
CA LEU A 199 18.21 3.19 -17.18
C LEU A 199 19.52 3.21 -17.98
N GLU A 200 20.06 4.39 -18.26
CA GLU A 200 21.33 4.54 -18.99
C GLU A 200 22.53 4.38 -18.06
N THR A 201 22.46 5.01 -16.89
CA THR A 201 23.56 5.04 -15.92
C THR A 201 23.47 3.94 -14.87
N ASN A 202 22.28 3.36 -14.65
CA ASN A 202 21.93 2.47 -13.54
C ASN A 202 22.09 3.08 -12.15
N TYR A 203 22.12 4.41 -12.06
CA TYR A 203 22.07 5.14 -10.79
C TYR A 203 20.66 5.59 -10.45
N SER A 204 20.39 5.68 -9.15
CA SER A 204 19.16 6.29 -8.69
C SER A 204 19.15 7.78 -9.04
N ALA A 205 18.01 8.27 -9.52
CA ALA A 205 17.78 9.70 -9.69
C ALA A 205 17.57 10.43 -8.34
N TRP A 206 17.37 9.69 -7.26
CA TRP A 206 17.16 10.26 -5.93
C TRP A 206 18.49 10.37 -5.16
N PRO A 207 18.89 11.57 -4.73
CA PRO A 207 20.17 11.81 -4.07
C PRO A 207 20.41 10.98 -2.82
N TYR A 208 19.36 10.69 -2.01
CA TYR A 208 19.52 9.95 -0.76
C TYR A 208 20.15 8.57 -0.95
N VAL A 209 19.89 7.90 -2.07
CA VAL A 209 20.49 6.59 -2.39
C VAL A 209 22.01 6.70 -2.49
N ASN A 210 22.50 7.80 -3.09
CA ASN A 210 23.93 8.06 -3.20
C ASN A 210 24.57 8.34 -1.83
N TYR A 211 23.88 9.04 -0.94
CA TYR A 211 24.34 9.25 0.44
C TYR A 211 24.44 7.92 1.20
N LEU A 212 23.40 7.07 1.12
CA LEU A 212 23.40 5.75 1.76
C LEU A 212 24.50 4.84 1.20
N THR A 213 24.71 4.85 -0.12
CA THR A 213 25.77 4.06 -0.77
C THR A 213 27.16 4.62 -0.40
N SER A 214 27.32 5.95 -0.36
CA SER A 214 28.57 6.57 0.05
C SER A 214 28.92 6.30 1.52
N ALA A 215 27.91 6.28 2.41
CA ALA A 215 28.15 5.90 3.80
C ALA A 215 28.64 4.43 3.93
N ALA A 216 28.17 3.54 3.06
CA ALA A 216 28.66 2.17 3.03
C ALA A 216 30.15 2.07 2.65
N SER A 217 30.69 3.01 1.85
CA SER A 217 32.11 3.01 1.44
C SER A 217 33.11 3.25 2.60
N MET A 218 32.62 3.62 3.77
CA MET A 218 33.46 3.66 5.00
C MET A 218 33.88 2.28 5.48
N PHE A 219 33.27 1.24 4.99
CA PHE A 219 33.56 -0.15 5.34
C PHE A 219 34.27 -0.87 4.18
N PRO A 220 35.22 -1.78 4.47
CA PRO A 220 35.94 -2.48 3.42
C PRO A 220 35.08 -3.46 2.63
N GLU A 221 35.55 -3.87 1.47
CA GLU A 221 34.97 -4.97 0.69
C GLU A 221 34.76 -6.21 1.55
N GLY A 222 33.66 -6.93 1.32
CA GLY A 222 33.26 -8.08 2.13
C GLY A 222 32.56 -7.75 3.45
N SER A 223 32.41 -6.47 3.81
CA SER A 223 31.62 -6.06 4.97
C SER A 223 30.17 -6.49 4.83
N ARG A 224 29.52 -6.80 5.97
CA ARG A 224 28.13 -7.20 5.98
C ARG A 224 27.20 -6.00 6.09
N THR A 225 26.31 -5.85 5.14
CA THR A 225 25.29 -4.79 5.09
C THR A 225 23.89 -5.38 5.17
N LEU A 226 23.06 -4.84 6.06
CA LEU A 226 21.63 -5.13 6.13
C LEU A 226 20.85 -3.91 5.63
N VAL A 227 19.92 -4.13 4.70
CA VAL A 227 18.99 -3.10 4.24
C VAL A 227 17.58 -3.52 4.64
N LEU A 228 16.93 -2.72 5.47
CA LEU A 228 15.55 -2.90 5.91
C LEU A 228 14.66 -1.99 5.06
N GLY A 229 13.81 -2.60 4.24
CA GLY A 229 13.11 -1.97 3.11
C GLY A 229 13.90 -2.14 1.81
N LEU A 230 13.21 -2.50 0.74
CA LEU A 230 13.84 -2.80 -0.55
C LEU A 230 13.49 -1.77 -1.62
N GLY A 231 12.21 -1.46 -1.78
CA GLY A 231 11.73 -0.72 -2.93
C GLY A 231 12.16 -1.43 -4.24
N GLY A 232 12.66 -0.68 -5.23
CA GLY A 232 13.28 -1.27 -6.42
C GLY A 232 14.64 -1.93 -6.17
N GLY A 233 15.20 -1.81 -4.98
CA GLY A 233 16.47 -2.44 -4.62
C GLY A 233 17.71 -1.64 -5.01
N THR A 234 17.59 -0.37 -5.37
CA THR A 234 18.74 0.44 -5.82
C THR A 234 19.84 0.54 -4.76
N VAL A 235 19.49 0.75 -3.49
CA VAL A 235 20.47 0.84 -2.39
C VAL A 235 21.26 -0.47 -2.24
N PRO A 236 20.64 -1.63 -1.98
CA PRO A 236 21.38 -2.86 -1.76
C PRO A 236 22.13 -3.34 -3.03
N ILE A 237 21.55 -3.12 -4.21
CA ILE A 237 22.17 -3.50 -5.49
C ILE A 237 23.44 -2.68 -5.74
N GLN A 238 23.40 -1.36 -5.53
CA GLN A 238 24.56 -0.49 -5.72
C GLN A 238 25.66 -0.78 -4.69
N ILE A 239 25.33 -0.97 -3.40
CA ILE A 239 26.29 -1.36 -2.37
C ILE A 239 26.97 -2.68 -2.74
N LYS A 240 26.20 -3.68 -3.17
CA LYS A 240 26.75 -4.96 -3.60
C LYS A 240 27.66 -4.83 -4.82
N HIS A 241 27.19 -4.10 -5.85
CA HIS A 241 27.89 -4.01 -7.12
C HIS A 241 29.18 -3.19 -7.04
N TYR A 242 29.11 -2.01 -6.43
CA TYR A 242 30.22 -1.05 -6.44
C TYR A 242 31.19 -1.23 -5.27
N LEU A 243 30.72 -1.74 -4.13
CA LEU A 243 31.53 -1.84 -2.91
C LEU A 243 31.87 -3.28 -2.51
N GLY A 244 31.28 -4.27 -3.17
CA GLY A 244 31.57 -5.69 -2.92
C GLY A 244 31.13 -6.21 -1.56
N HIS A 245 30.19 -5.52 -0.87
CA HIS A 245 29.68 -5.97 0.42
C HIS A 245 28.88 -7.28 0.33
N ASP A 246 28.82 -8.04 1.41
CA ASP A 246 27.84 -9.11 1.61
C ASP A 246 26.50 -8.48 2.06
N VAL A 247 25.56 -8.31 1.11
CA VAL A 247 24.34 -7.54 1.31
C VAL A 247 23.14 -8.45 1.48
N GLU A 248 22.40 -8.23 2.57
CA GLU A 248 21.09 -8.83 2.84
C GLU A 248 20.03 -7.73 2.90
N ALA A 249 18.91 -7.92 2.20
CA ALA A 249 17.78 -7.00 2.19
C ALA A 249 16.51 -7.70 2.69
N VAL A 250 15.70 -6.98 3.46
CA VAL A 250 14.43 -7.48 4.02
C VAL A 250 13.31 -6.60 3.53
N GLU A 251 12.29 -7.22 2.95
CA GLU A 251 11.11 -6.55 2.40
C GLU A 251 9.84 -7.26 2.87
N LEU A 252 8.82 -6.48 3.22
CA LEU A 252 7.58 -7.02 3.72
C LEU A 252 6.73 -7.68 2.63
N ASP A 253 6.68 -7.09 1.44
CA ASP A 253 5.87 -7.54 0.31
C ASP A 253 6.73 -8.32 -0.70
N GLU A 254 6.50 -9.63 -0.80
CA GLU A 254 7.23 -10.52 -1.71
C GLU A 254 7.15 -10.06 -3.18
N ARG A 255 6.05 -9.43 -3.59
CA ARG A 255 5.89 -8.89 -4.96
C ARG A 255 6.90 -7.78 -5.25
N ILE A 256 7.31 -7.00 -4.24
CA ILE A 256 8.35 -5.97 -4.38
C ILE A 256 9.71 -6.64 -4.63
N ILE A 257 9.97 -7.78 -4.00
CA ILE A 257 11.20 -8.57 -4.26
C ILE A 257 11.22 -9.03 -5.72
N GLU A 258 10.11 -9.61 -6.20
CA GLU A 258 9.97 -10.05 -7.59
C GLU A 258 10.14 -8.89 -8.59
N ILE A 259 9.51 -7.76 -8.30
CA ILE A 259 9.62 -6.53 -9.11
C ILE A 259 11.07 -6.01 -9.12
N SER A 260 11.73 -5.98 -7.98
CA SER A 260 13.13 -5.57 -7.87
C SER A 260 14.04 -6.44 -8.75
N ASP A 261 13.85 -7.76 -8.70
CA ASP A 261 14.66 -8.69 -9.51
C ASP A 261 14.36 -8.59 -11.00
N ALA A 262 13.09 -8.47 -11.38
CA ALA A 262 12.67 -8.48 -12.76
C ALA A 262 12.93 -7.15 -13.50
N TYR A 263 12.82 -6.02 -12.79
CA TYR A 263 12.79 -4.72 -13.44
C TYR A 263 13.89 -3.75 -13.03
N PHE A 264 14.53 -3.92 -11.87
CA PHE A 264 15.50 -2.95 -11.33
C PHE A 264 16.93 -3.51 -11.16
N ASN A 265 17.12 -4.82 -11.31
CA ASN A 265 18.44 -5.43 -11.14
C ASN A 265 19.25 -5.47 -12.45
N ASN A 266 19.39 -4.33 -13.12
CA ASN A 266 20.13 -4.21 -14.37
C ASN A 266 21.63 -4.51 -14.20
N LEU A 267 22.17 -4.38 -12.98
CA LEU A 267 23.58 -4.68 -12.66
C LEU A 267 23.81 -6.16 -12.37
N ASN A 268 22.79 -7.01 -12.45
CA ASN A 268 22.84 -8.44 -12.14
C ASN A 268 23.49 -8.78 -10.79
N SER A 269 23.30 -7.92 -9.81
CA SER A 269 23.87 -8.08 -8.47
C SER A 269 23.09 -9.10 -7.66
N ARG A 270 23.78 -10.08 -7.10
CA ARG A 270 23.18 -11.11 -6.25
C ARG A 270 23.06 -10.61 -4.80
N VAL A 271 22.00 -9.94 -4.51
CA VAL A 271 21.60 -9.53 -3.15
C VAL A 271 20.74 -10.63 -2.53
N LYS A 272 21.04 -11.06 -1.31
CA LYS A 272 20.15 -11.95 -0.56
C LYS A 272 18.91 -11.17 -0.14
N LYS A 273 17.73 -11.55 -0.62
CA LYS A 273 16.45 -10.90 -0.31
C LYS A 273 15.56 -11.84 0.49
N THR A 274 14.93 -11.33 1.54
CA THR A 274 14.07 -12.10 2.46
C THR A 274 12.73 -11.38 2.59
N ALA A 275 11.63 -12.10 2.31
CA ALA A 275 10.29 -11.61 2.56
C ALA A 275 9.97 -11.78 4.04
N ASP A 276 10.02 -10.68 4.81
CA ASP A 276 9.74 -10.68 6.24
C ASP A 276 9.43 -9.27 6.75
N ASP A 277 8.75 -9.19 7.90
CA ASP A 277 8.67 -7.96 8.67
C ASP A 277 10.05 -7.59 9.24
N ALA A 278 10.50 -6.37 8.97
CA ALA A 278 11.83 -5.91 9.38
C ALA A 278 12.07 -6.04 10.89
N ARG A 279 11.03 -5.79 11.71
CA ARG A 279 11.11 -5.89 13.17
C ARG A 279 11.25 -7.33 13.63
N ARG A 280 10.51 -8.25 13.00
CA ARG A 280 10.60 -9.70 13.26
C ARG A 280 11.96 -10.23 12.87
N PHE A 281 12.44 -9.85 11.68
CA PHE A 281 13.76 -10.23 11.19
C PHE A 281 14.88 -9.81 12.17
N VAL A 282 14.90 -8.53 12.57
CA VAL A 282 15.91 -7.99 13.50
C VAL A 282 15.94 -8.75 14.82
N LYS A 283 14.76 -9.12 15.37
CA LYS A 283 14.68 -9.89 16.62
C LYS A 283 15.21 -11.33 16.50
N SER A 284 15.10 -11.93 15.32
CA SER A 284 15.55 -13.30 15.06
C SER A 284 16.94 -13.39 14.43
N ALA A 285 17.53 -12.25 14.05
CA ALA A 285 18.81 -12.21 13.35
C ALA A 285 19.96 -12.73 14.23
N VAL A 286 20.71 -13.72 13.71
CA VAL A 286 21.88 -14.28 14.35
C VAL A 286 23.16 -13.56 13.89
N ASN A 287 23.13 -13.04 12.66
CA ASN A 287 24.25 -12.33 12.05
C ASN A 287 24.40 -10.93 12.66
N LYS A 288 25.65 -10.42 12.63
CA LYS A 288 25.95 -9.03 12.95
C LYS A 288 26.44 -8.31 11.69
N TYR A 289 26.09 -7.04 11.59
CA TYR A 289 26.32 -6.21 10.43
C TYR A 289 27.25 -5.05 10.72
N ASP A 290 28.07 -4.69 9.77
CA ASP A 290 28.95 -3.51 9.79
C ASP A 290 28.12 -2.24 9.51
N TYR A 291 27.16 -2.36 8.58
CA TYR A 291 26.29 -1.28 8.14
C TYR A 291 24.83 -1.74 8.09
N ILE A 292 23.94 -0.95 8.62
CA ILE A 292 22.49 -1.18 8.59
C ILE A 292 21.80 0.05 7.99
N VAL A 293 20.99 -0.16 6.99
CA VAL A 293 20.16 0.87 6.38
C VAL A 293 18.71 0.65 6.77
N LEU A 294 18.05 1.69 7.28
CA LEU A 294 16.61 1.75 7.48
C LEU A 294 16.00 2.61 6.36
N ASP A 295 15.38 1.95 5.39
CA ASP A 295 14.67 2.56 4.27
C ASP A 295 13.24 2.02 4.18
N ILE A 296 12.55 2.02 5.34
CA ILE A 296 11.21 1.44 5.49
C ILE A 296 10.18 2.55 5.36
N PHE A 297 9.40 2.51 4.27
CA PHE A 297 8.31 3.43 4.05
C PHE A 297 7.03 2.66 3.70
N ASN A 298 5.89 3.17 4.17
CA ASN A 298 4.58 2.82 3.68
C ASN A 298 3.94 4.09 3.08
N GLY A 299 4.17 4.29 1.78
CA GLY A 299 3.92 5.57 1.14
C GLY A 299 4.90 6.64 1.64
N GLU A 300 4.40 7.73 2.26
CA GLU A 300 5.23 8.79 2.84
C GLU A 300 5.55 8.60 4.33
N ILE A 301 4.95 7.58 4.96
CA ILE A 301 5.01 7.42 6.42
C ILE A 301 5.94 6.27 6.78
N MET A 302 6.90 6.55 7.64
CA MET A 302 7.71 5.51 8.27
C MET A 302 6.94 4.87 9.43
N PRO A 303 6.83 3.54 9.51
CA PRO A 303 6.07 2.87 10.56
C PRO A 303 6.62 3.17 11.96
N SER A 304 5.81 3.72 12.84
CA SER A 304 6.23 4.18 14.17
C SER A 304 6.81 3.06 15.06
N HIS A 305 6.34 1.82 14.88
CA HIS A 305 6.86 0.65 15.62
C HIS A 305 8.30 0.29 15.24
N GLY A 306 8.77 0.67 14.05
CA GLY A 306 10.16 0.52 13.61
C GLY A 306 11.10 1.59 14.17
N LEU A 307 10.56 2.68 14.73
CA LEU A 307 11.31 3.83 15.24
C LEU A 307 11.27 3.97 16.77
N SER A 308 10.82 2.94 17.49
CA SER A 308 10.81 2.94 18.94
C SER A 308 12.21 2.74 19.53
N LYS A 309 12.40 3.12 20.79
CA LYS A 309 13.65 2.91 21.52
C LYS A 309 14.04 1.44 21.51
N GLU A 310 13.08 0.55 21.77
CA GLU A 310 13.28 -0.91 21.77
C GLU A 310 13.69 -1.42 20.38
N ALA A 311 13.19 -0.78 19.30
CA ALA A 311 13.60 -1.11 17.93
C ALA A 311 15.09 -0.81 17.74
N PHE A 312 15.54 0.36 18.16
CA PHE A 312 16.96 0.74 18.07
C PHE A 312 17.87 -0.07 19.02
N GLU A 313 17.39 -0.44 20.19
CA GLU A 313 18.12 -1.34 21.09
C GLU A 313 18.30 -2.74 20.47
N ASP A 314 17.29 -3.27 19.76
CA ASP A 314 17.40 -4.53 19.04
C ASP A 314 18.35 -4.42 17.84
N LEU A 315 18.29 -3.32 17.07
CA LEU A 315 19.25 -3.04 16.00
C LEU A 315 20.69 -2.97 16.52
N LYS A 316 20.89 -2.36 17.69
CA LYS A 316 22.20 -2.28 18.35
C LYS A 316 22.78 -3.66 18.68
N LYS A 317 21.93 -4.65 19.02
CA LYS A 317 22.37 -6.02 19.31
C LYS A 317 22.95 -6.73 18.09
N ILE A 318 22.45 -6.41 16.89
CA ILE A 318 22.91 -6.98 15.62
C ILE A 318 23.93 -6.10 14.88
N LEU A 319 24.24 -4.93 15.41
CA LEU A 319 25.31 -4.07 14.90
C LEU A 319 26.65 -4.51 15.48
N LYS A 320 27.70 -4.56 14.64
CA LYS A 320 29.07 -4.81 15.09
C LYS A 320 29.64 -3.60 15.86
N PRO A 321 30.70 -3.77 16.68
CA PRO A 321 31.43 -2.64 17.22
C PRO A 321 31.92 -1.72 16.09
N ASN A 322 31.74 -0.41 16.25
CA ASN A 322 32.02 0.63 15.23
C ASN A 322 31.15 0.53 13.97
N GLY A 323 30.07 -0.24 14.01
CA GLY A 323 29.11 -0.28 12.92
C GLY A 323 28.25 0.99 12.87
N LEU A 324 27.65 1.23 11.73
CA LEU A 324 26.82 2.39 11.41
C LEU A 324 25.38 1.99 11.11
N ILE A 325 24.43 2.78 11.59
CA ILE A 325 23.03 2.75 11.11
C ILE A 325 22.78 4.04 10.35
N ALA A 326 22.26 3.93 9.13
CA ALA A 326 21.76 5.07 8.36
C ALA A 326 20.25 4.94 8.17
N ILE A 327 19.53 6.05 8.37
CA ILE A 327 18.07 6.10 8.30
C ILE A 327 17.69 7.10 7.22
N ASN A 328 17.00 6.65 6.18
CA ASN A 328 16.32 7.55 5.26
C ASN A 328 15.12 8.16 5.97
N PHE A 329 15.17 9.45 6.27
CA PHE A 329 14.11 10.17 6.97
C PHE A 329 13.52 11.25 6.06
N ASN A 330 12.32 11.02 5.58
CA ASN A 330 11.60 12.03 4.79
C ASN A 330 10.83 12.94 5.75
N GLY A 331 11.41 14.12 6.03
CA GLY A 331 10.83 15.10 6.93
C GLY A 331 11.82 16.17 7.39
N PHE A 332 11.31 17.13 8.14
CA PHE A 332 12.05 18.26 8.64
C PHE A 332 12.77 17.94 9.96
N ILE A 333 13.88 18.63 10.23
CA ILE A 333 14.61 18.58 11.50
C ILE A 333 14.42 19.89 12.29
N SER A 334 14.34 21.02 11.60
CA SER A 334 14.18 22.33 12.23
C SER A 334 12.74 22.86 12.18
N GLY A 335 12.47 23.98 12.85
CA GLY A 335 11.17 24.62 12.86
C GLY A 335 10.07 23.84 13.57
N LYS A 336 8.82 24.22 13.35
CA LYS A 336 7.63 23.53 13.92
C LYS A 336 7.43 22.14 13.31
N GLU A 337 7.68 22.01 12.03
CA GLU A 337 7.51 20.76 11.26
C GLU A 337 8.59 19.74 11.60
N GLY A 338 9.73 20.16 12.17
CA GLY A 338 10.83 19.28 12.59
C GLY A 338 10.60 18.47 13.87
N LEU A 339 9.39 18.42 14.41
CA LEU A 339 9.13 17.70 15.66
C LEU A 339 9.40 16.19 15.53
N ALA A 340 8.98 15.58 14.43
CA ALA A 340 9.18 14.15 14.19
C ALA A 340 10.68 13.80 14.07
N GLY A 341 11.45 14.56 13.29
CA GLY A 341 12.90 14.36 13.16
C GLY A 341 13.65 14.52 14.48
N ARG A 342 13.34 15.58 15.25
CA ARG A 342 13.94 15.78 16.58
C ARG A 342 13.56 14.67 17.57
N SER A 343 12.31 14.18 17.51
CA SER A 343 11.88 13.06 18.35
C SER A 343 12.64 11.79 17.99
N LEU A 344 12.82 11.50 16.70
CA LEU A 344 13.61 10.37 16.24
C LEU A 344 15.06 10.47 16.69
N MET A 345 15.71 11.63 16.53
CA MET A 345 17.08 11.87 17.00
C MET A 345 17.21 11.70 18.51
N LYS A 346 16.20 12.15 19.27
CA LYS A 346 16.17 11.95 20.74
C LYS A 346 16.07 10.46 21.08
N THR A 347 15.17 9.72 20.43
CA THR A 347 14.99 8.27 20.66
C THR A 347 16.28 7.48 20.37
N LEU A 348 16.97 7.82 19.26
CA LEU A 348 18.27 7.23 18.93
C LEU A 348 19.33 7.51 20.01
N LYS A 349 19.40 8.75 20.51
CA LYS A 349 20.33 9.12 21.59
C LYS A 349 20.01 8.35 22.87
N GLU A 350 18.74 8.21 23.23
CA GLU A 350 18.28 7.43 24.40
C GLU A 350 18.57 5.93 24.26
N ALA A 351 18.59 5.39 23.03
CA ALA A 351 19.07 4.04 22.73
C ALA A 351 20.61 3.92 22.72
N GLY A 352 21.32 5.03 22.97
CA GLY A 352 22.77 5.08 23.11
C GLY A 352 23.54 5.18 21.80
N PHE A 353 22.96 5.78 20.76
CA PHE A 353 23.64 6.11 19.51
C PHE A 353 24.18 7.55 19.54
N LYS A 354 25.29 7.77 18.85
CA LYS A 354 25.72 9.12 18.43
C LYS A 354 25.00 9.43 17.12
N VAL A 355 24.28 10.53 17.05
CA VAL A 355 23.41 10.86 15.92
C VAL A 355 23.90 12.12 15.23
N ASN A 356 24.10 12.02 13.91
CA ASN A 356 24.33 13.10 12.99
C ASN A 356 23.18 13.16 11.98
N ALA A 357 22.86 14.33 11.47
CA ALA A 357 21.87 14.52 10.42
C ALA A 357 22.53 15.17 9.22
N PHE A 358 22.22 14.67 8.03
CA PHE A 358 22.72 15.16 6.77
C PHE A 358 21.54 15.56 5.89
N ASP A 359 21.54 16.78 5.40
CA ASP A 359 20.60 17.25 4.39
C ASP A 359 21.00 16.64 3.03
N THR A 360 20.04 16.04 2.34
CA THR A 360 20.30 15.46 1.01
C THR A 360 20.14 16.47 -0.13
N GLY A 361 19.78 17.72 0.15
CA GLY A 361 19.62 18.79 -0.84
C GLY A 361 18.48 18.56 -1.83
N ALA A 362 17.55 17.66 -1.56
CA ALA A 362 16.48 17.30 -2.48
C ALA A 362 15.34 18.34 -2.59
N GLY A 363 15.40 19.46 -1.86
CA GLY A 363 14.43 20.54 -1.91
C GLY A 363 15.09 21.89 -2.16
N LYS A 364 15.00 22.44 -3.37
CA LYS A 364 15.64 23.71 -3.73
C LYS A 364 15.00 24.97 -3.12
N GLU A 365 13.84 24.87 -2.47
CA GLU A 365 13.06 26.07 -2.07
C GLU A 365 12.77 26.22 -0.58
N LYS A 366 13.11 25.22 0.27
CA LYS A 366 12.95 25.34 1.72
C LYS A 366 14.08 24.63 2.44
N GLU A 367 14.74 25.30 3.34
CA GLU A 367 15.97 24.92 4.05
C GLU A 367 15.96 23.58 4.80
N ASN A 368 14.92 22.72 4.68
CA ASN A 368 14.75 21.62 5.63
C ASN A 368 14.00 20.38 5.11
N ASP A 369 13.97 20.12 3.82
CA ASP A 369 12.97 19.22 3.29
C ASP A 369 13.27 17.72 3.29
N ARG A 370 14.52 17.26 3.34
CA ARG A 370 14.81 15.80 3.34
C ARG A 370 16.17 15.50 3.93
N ASN A 371 16.24 14.46 4.75
CA ASN A 371 17.40 14.24 5.58
C ASN A 371 17.77 12.79 5.73
N ILE A 372 19.03 12.53 5.99
CA ILE A 372 19.54 11.25 6.44
C ILE A 372 20.09 11.38 7.84
N LEU A 373 19.74 10.43 8.65
CA LEU A 373 20.20 10.34 10.02
C LEU A 373 21.11 9.14 10.20
#